data_844039251f57a862f0399dd37911f6b4
#
_entry.id   844039251f57a862f0399dd37911f6b4
#
_cell.length_a   1.000
_cell.length_b   1.000
_cell.length_c   1.000
_cell.angle_alpha   90.00
_cell.angle_beta   90.00
_cell.angle_gamma   90.00
#
_symmetry.space_group_name_H-M   'P 1'
#
loop_
_entity.id
_entity.type
_entity.pdbx_description
1 polymer ?
#
loop_
_entity_poly.entity_id
_entity_poly.type
_entity_poly.pdbx_seq_one_letter_code
_entity_poly.pdbx_strand_id
1 'polypeptide(L)' 'MSRVLIVEDEEAIAEIEKDYLELSDFEVVIKSDGTQGLATALNEDFDIMILDVMLPGTDG' A
#
# COMPACT_ATOMS: atom_id res chain seq x y z
N MET A 1 6.14 16.23 4.44
CA MET A 1 5.20 15.18 4.84
C MET A 1 5.56 13.89 4.12
N SER A 2 5.71 12.82 4.86
CA SER A 2 6.11 11.55 4.25
C SER A 2 4.93 10.87 3.58
N ARG A 3 5.20 10.20 2.49
CA ARG A 3 4.18 9.49 1.72
C ARG A 3 4.38 7.99 1.81
N VAL A 4 3.29 7.28 2.00
CA VAL A 4 3.30 5.81 2.13
C VAL A 4 2.40 5.22 1.05
N LEU A 5 2.91 4.23 0.33
CA LEU A 5 2.10 3.45 -0.58
C LEU A 5 1.80 2.11 0.06
N ILE A 6 0.52 1.79 0.17
CA ILE A 6 0.07 0.49 0.66
C ILE A 6 -0.51 -0.29 -0.51
N VAL A 7 0.04 -1.47 -0.77
CA VAL A 7 -0.51 -2.37 -1.76
C VAL A 7 -1.07 -3.56 -1.00
N GLU A 8 -2.38 -3.61 -0.88
CA GLU A 8 -3.09 -4.57 -0.04
C GLU A 8 -4.40 -4.94 -0.73
N ASP A 9 -4.63 -6.23 -0.93
CA ASP A 9 -5.83 -6.70 -1.60
C ASP A 9 -7.04 -6.76 -0.68
N GLU A 10 -6.84 -6.71 0.64
CA GLU A 10 -7.93 -6.67 1.61
C GLU A 10 -8.21 -5.23 2.03
N GLU A 11 -9.33 -4.69 1.57
CA GLU A 11 -9.66 -3.30 1.82
C GLU A 11 -9.72 -2.96 3.31
N ALA A 12 -10.30 -3.84 4.11
CA ALA A 12 -10.44 -3.59 5.53
C ALA A 12 -9.08 -3.44 6.21
N ILE A 13 -8.13 -4.27 5.82
CA ILE A 13 -6.78 -4.20 6.39
C ILE A 13 -6.07 -2.93 5.92
N ALA A 14 -6.22 -2.61 4.64
CA ALA A 14 -5.60 -1.40 4.09
C ALA A 14 -6.11 -0.16 4.82
N GLU A 15 -7.38 -0.10 5.12
CA GLU A 15 -7.95 1.05 5.80
C GLU A 15 -7.47 1.18 7.24
N ILE A 16 -7.30 0.06 7.92
CA ILE A 16 -6.75 0.08 9.27
C ILE A 16 -5.33 0.63 9.26
N GLU A 17 -4.52 0.15 8.32
CA GLU A 17 -3.15 0.64 8.18
C GLU A 17 -3.11 2.11 7.83
N LYS A 18 -3.99 2.53 6.93
CA LYS A 18 -4.07 3.93 6.53
C LYS A 18 -4.41 4.82 7.71
N ASP A 19 -5.44 4.44 8.48
CA ASP A 19 -5.85 5.24 9.63
C ASP A 19 -4.71 5.40 10.61
N TYR A 20 -3.99 4.32 10.87
CA TYR A 20 -2.89 4.33 11.81
C TYR A 20 -1.77 5.26 11.34
N LEU A 21 -1.44 5.17 10.06
CA LEU A 21 -0.36 5.99 9.50
C LEU A 21 -0.75 7.46 9.41
N GLU A 22 -2.01 7.74 9.11
CA GLU A 22 -2.46 9.13 9.05
C GLU A 22 -2.41 9.81 10.40
N LEU A 23 -2.58 9.04 11.47
CA LEU A 23 -2.40 9.59 12.82
C LEU A 23 -0.97 10.06 13.06
N SER A 24 -0.02 9.54 12.33
CA SER A 24 1.38 9.92 12.43
C SER A 24 1.80 10.91 11.34
N ASP A 25 0.83 11.56 10.72
CA ASP A 25 1.03 12.59 9.70
C ASP A 25 1.62 12.08 8.40
N PHE A 26 1.40 10.80 8.08
CA PHE A 26 1.76 10.27 6.77
C PHE A 26 0.64 10.53 5.77
N GLU A 27 1.03 10.81 4.54
CA GLU A 27 0.08 10.81 3.43
C GLU A 27 0.05 9.40 2.85
N VAL A 28 -1.14 8.79 2.78
CA VAL A 28 -1.27 7.38 2.43
C VAL A 28 -2.02 7.20 1.12
N VAL A 29 -1.46 6.37 0.25
CA VAL A 29 -2.11 5.98 -1.00
C VAL A 29 -2.27 4.46 -0.97
N ILE A 30 -3.46 3.98 -1.28
CA ILE A 30 -3.78 2.55 -1.27
C ILE A 30 -4.04 2.08 -2.69
N LYS A 31 -3.42 0.96 -3.04
CA LYS A 31 -3.74 0.25 -4.27
C LYS A 31 -4.07 -1.19 -3.90
N SER A 32 -4.98 -1.78 -4.67
CA SER A 32 -5.51 -3.10 -4.31
C SER A 32 -4.84 -4.25 -5.04
N ASP A 33 -4.02 -3.98 -6.04
CA ASP A 33 -3.30 -5.06 -6.70
C ASP A 33 -1.86 -4.63 -7.02
N GLY A 34 -1.02 -5.64 -7.25
CA GLY A 34 0.41 -5.41 -7.46
C GLY A 34 0.72 -4.62 -8.72
N THR A 35 -0.09 -4.82 -9.76
CA THR A 35 0.14 -4.11 -11.02
C THR A 35 -0.08 -2.62 -10.86
N GLN A 36 -1.19 -2.24 -10.23
CA GLN A 36 -1.46 -0.84 -9.96
C GLN A 36 -0.49 -0.26 -8.95
N GLY A 37 -0.13 -1.05 -7.95
CA GLY A 37 0.84 -0.62 -6.96
C GLY A 37 2.19 -0.31 -7.59
N LEU A 38 2.65 -1.19 -8.47
CA LEU A 38 3.92 -0.99 -9.15
C LEU A 38 3.87 0.25 -10.04
N ALA A 39 2.80 0.41 -10.82
CA ALA A 39 2.66 1.56 -11.68
C ALA A 39 2.67 2.85 -10.87
N THR A 40 1.99 2.86 -9.74
CA THR A 40 1.96 4.03 -8.87
C THR A 40 3.33 4.31 -8.28
N ALA A 41 4.03 3.27 -7.85
CA ALA A 41 5.36 3.43 -7.28
C ALA A 41 6.35 4.00 -8.30
N LEU A 42 6.20 3.65 -9.57
CA LEU A 42 7.08 4.14 -10.61
C LEU A 42 6.76 5.57 -11.03
N ASN A 43 5.52 6.01 -10.84
CA ASN A 43 5.08 7.33 -11.29
C ASN A 43 5.08 8.38 -10.18
N GLU A 44 5.18 7.98 -8.94
CA GLU A 44 5.12 8.90 -7.81
C GLU A 44 6.21 8.55 -6.81
N ASP A 45 6.60 9.54 -6.03
CA ASP A 45 7.63 9.33 -5.01
C ASP A 45 6.99 8.94 -3.69
N PHE A 46 7.48 7.86 -3.10
CA PHE A 46 7.04 7.41 -1.79
C PHE A 46 8.26 7.20 -0.90
N ASP A 47 8.10 7.51 0.38
CA ASP A 47 9.14 7.27 1.37
C ASP A 47 9.10 5.84 1.88
N ILE A 48 7.91 5.26 1.93
CA ILE A 48 7.71 3.91 2.45
C ILE A 48 6.73 3.19 1.55
N MET A 49 6.96 1.90 1.33
CA MET A 49 6.01 1.05 0.60
C MET A 49 5.71 -0.17 1.45
N ILE A 50 4.43 -0.45 1.62
CA ILE A 50 3.97 -1.64 2.32
C ILE A 50 3.33 -2.56 1.30
N LEU A 51 3.91 -3.74 1.13
CA LEU A 51 3.41 -4.73 0.19
C LEU A 51 2.86 -5.91 0.98
N ASP A 52 1.56 -6.06 0.96
CA ASP A 52 0.90 -7.13 1.69
C ASP A 52 -0.16 -7.75 0.80
N VAL A 53 0.29 -8.44 -0.23
CA VAL A 53 -0.58 -9.01 -1.25
C VAL A 53 -0.37 -10.51 -1.28
N MET A 54 -1.47 -11.25 -1.22
CA MET A 54 -1.43 -12.69 -1.41
C MET A 54 -1.25 -12.99 -2.88
N LEU A 55 -0.18 -13.68 -3.23
CA LEU A 55 0.09 -14.04 -4.61
C LEU A 55 -0.52 -15.39 -4.92
N PRO A 56 -1.36 -15.48 -5.94
CA PRO A 56 -1.97 -16.77 -6.32
C PRO A 56 -0.89 -17.79 -6.64
N GLY A 57 -1.08 -19.01 -6.16
CA GLY A 57 -0.19 -20.10 -6.50
C GLY A 57 1.13 -20.12 -5.77
N THR A 58 1.29 -19.29 -4.76
CA THR A 58 2.55 -19.23 -4.02
C THR A 58 2.53 -20.05 -2.75
N ASP A 59 1.48 -20.78 -2.52
CA ASP A 59 1.36 -21.65 -1.37
C ASP A 59 2.15 -22.92 -1.54
N GLY A 60 2.78 -23.02 -2.64
CA GLY A 60 3.49 -24.17 -3.09
C GLY A 60 4.32 -24.84 -2.11
#